data_2045d33c5fb4a884e4be8f151d0cae90
#
_entry.id   2045d33c5fb4a884e4be8f151d0cae90
#
_cell.length_a   1.000
_cell.length_b   1.000
_cell.length_c   1.000
_cell.angle_alpha   90.00
_cell.angle_beta   90.00
_cell.angle_gamma   90.00
#
_symmetry.space_group_name_H-M   'P 1'
#
loop_
_entity.id
_entity.type
_entity.pdbx_description
1 polymer ?
#
loop_
_entity_poly.entity_id
_entity_poly.type
_entity_poly.pdbx_seq_one_letter_code
_entity_poly.pdbx_strand_id
1 'polypeptide(L)'
;MTYQISATKLQTYHRCPYAYFLRYEHKLTTPEFFGSAALGNALHQALAQCHRDWHYRFPLPTMQWIYQCWQEHSDGLSKSQVVEGTKILEQYYQKFIASEVSIHQPLAVEGKIQGYLQVENLEFVISGRYDRIDFLEDGGLELIDYKSSREVRLPDASEIDIQIGLYYLALEQTYRQSLQYLSLLFLRTGEKIRFKATGEHRKQVQTMIGDLAVRLRHDRGWEPTPGKQCDRCTFARYCPSVTANPAPVPEARSKPQLQLALNFA
;
A
#
# COMPACT_ATOMS: atom_id res chain seq x y z
N MET A 1 -3.53 20.51 15.76
CA MET A 1 -2.62 19.36 15.58
C MET A 1 -3.15 18.54 14.43
N THR A 2 -2.37 18.42 13.35
CA THR A 2 -2.69 17.61 12.19
C THR A 2 -2.43 16.13 12.48
N TYR A 3 -3.39 15.26 12.20
CA TYR A 3 -3.28 13.82 12.41
C TYR A 3 -3.06 13.08 11.09
N GLN A 4 -2.02 12.26 11.02
CA GLN A 4 -1.70 11.53 9.79
C GLN A 4 -2.47 10.21 9.70
N ILE A 5 -3.24 10.05 8.63
CA ILE A 5 -3.96 8.84 8.27
C ILE A 5 -3.48 8.26 6.95
N SER A 6 -3.62 6.96 6.79
CA SER A 6 -3.39 6.26 5.53
C SER A 6 -4.36 5.09 5.38
N ALA A 7 -4.52 4.57 4.17
CA ALA A 7 -5.38 3.42 3.92
C ALA A 7 -5.03 2.25 4.85
N THR A 8 -3.76 1.88 4.93
CA THR A 8 -3.30 0.76 5.79
C THR A 8 -3.58 1.00 7.27
N LYS A 9 -3.41 2.25 7.76
CA LYS A 9 -3.73 2.60 9.15
C LYS A 9 -5.21 2.45 9.43
N LEU A 10 -6.07 3.04 8.59
CA LEU A 10 -7.52 2.98 8.78
C LEU A 10 -8.07 1.57 8.60
N GLN A 11 -7.61 0.81 7.61
CA GLN A 11 -7.95 -0.60 7.43
C GLN A 11 -7.55 -1.45 8.64
N THR A 12 -6.34 -1.21 9.18
CA THR A 12 -5.88 -1.94 10.39
C THR A 12 -6.76 -1.60 11.59
N TYR A 13 -7.08 -0.32 11.80
CA TYR A 13 -7.94 0.12 12.88
C TYR A 13 -9.37 -0.40 12.71
N HIS A 14 -9.94 -0.29 11.52
CA HIS A 14 -11.28 -0.78 11.21
C HIS A 14 -11.41 -2.28 11.48
N ARG A 15 -10.40 -3.05 11.10
CA ARG A 15 -10.37 -4.49 11.31
C ARG A 15 -10.19 -4.87 12.78
N CYS A 16 -9.30 -4.18 13.50
CA CYS A 16 -9.04 -4.42 14.93
C CYS A 16 -8.27 -3.24 15.56
N PRO A 17 -8.92 -2.43 16.44
CA PRO A 17 -8.25 -1.33 17.14
C PRO A 17 -7.04 -1.79 17.95
N TYR A 18 -7.09 -2.96 18.59
CA TYR A 18 -5.94 -3.49 19.35
C TYR A 18 -4.74 -3.80 18.48
N ALA A 19 -4.96 -4.38 17.30
CA ALA A 19 -3.88 -4.61 16.34
C ALA A 19 -3.26 -3.29 15.81
N TYR A 20 -4.11 -2.27 15.62
CA TYR A 20 -3.65 -0.92 15.30
C TYR A 20 -2.77 -0.35 16.41
N PHE A 21 -3.24 -0.40 17.65
CA PHE A 21 -2.51 0.06 18.83
C PHE A 21 -1.11 -0.58 18.90
N LEU A 22 -1.04 -1.90 18.85
CA LEU A 22 0.24 -2.61 18.93
C LEU A 22 1.19 -2.20 17.80
N ARG A 23 0.69 -2.04 16.59
CA ARG A 23 1.51 -1.73 15.42
C ARG A 23 1.96 -0.26 15.34
N TYR A 24 1.04 0.69 15.57
CA TYR A 24 1.28 2.10 15.24
C TYR A 24 1.51 2.98 16.46
N GLU A 25 0.81 2.73 17.57
CA GLU A 25 0.98 3.51 18.81
C GLU A 25 2.13 2.91 19.63
N HIS A 26 2.07 1.61 19.86
CA HIS A 26 3.11 0.89 20.62
C HIS A 26 4.36 0.56 19.78
N LYS A 27 4.28 0.62 18.44
CA LYS A 27 5.37 0.36 17.48
C LYS A 27 5.99 -1.02 17.63
N LEU A 28 5.18 -2.01 17.98
CA LEU A 28 5.62 -3.38 18.12
C LEU A 28 5.99 -3.95 16.74
N THR A 29 7.27 -4.25 16.55
CA THR A 29 7.75 -4.93 15.35
C THR A 29 7.65 -6.42 15.54
N THR A 30 6.91 -7.09 14.66
CA THR A 30 6.93 -8.54 14.54
C THR A 30 7.97 -8.97 13.52
N PRO A 31 8.64 -10.12 13.71
CA PRO A 31 9.49 -10.67 12.66
C PRO A 31 8.60 -10.96 11.45
N GLU A 32 8.58 -10.06 10.48
CA GLU A 32 7.98 -10.36 9.18
C GLU A 32 8.89 -11.37 8.47
N PHE A 33 8.30 -12.19 7.62
CA PHE A 33 9.06 -13.06 6.73
C PHE A 33 9.87 -12.18 5.76
N PHE A 34 11.08 -11.81 6.17
CA PHE A 34 11.95 -10.87 5.44
C PHE A 34 12.16 -11.27 3.97
N GLY A 35 12.12 -12.58 3.64
CA GLY A 35 12.35 -13.05 2.30
C GLY A 35 11.27 -12.67 1.27
N SER A 36 9.99 -12.71 1.64
CA SER A 36 8.90 -12.36 0.71
C SER A 36 8.79 -10.85 0.49
N ALA A 37 9.09 -10.05 1.50
CA ALA A 37 9.09 -8.59 1.40
C ALA A 37 10.22 -8.09 0.48
N ALA A 38 11.42 -8.68 0.56
CA ALA A 38 12.56 -8.29 -0.26
C ALA A 38 12.28 -8.52 -1.76
N LEU A 39 11.77 -9.71 -2.13
CA LEU A 39 11.39 -10.00 -3.50
C LEU A 39 10.27 -9.07 -4.00
N GLY A 40 9.24 -8.83 -3.17
CA GLY A 40 8.17 -7.90 -3.50
C GLY A 40 8.67 -6.49 -3.80
N ASN A 41 9.51 -5.96 -2.92
CA ASN A 41 10.10 -4.63 -3.11
C ASN A 41 10.95 -4.55 -4.38
N ALA A 42 11.78 -5.56 -4.66
CA ALA A 42 12.59 -5.61 -5.87
C ALA A 42 11.73 -5.63 -7.15
N LEU A 43 10.63 -6.39 -7.16
CA LEU A 43 9.68 -6.42 -8.28
C LEU A 43 9.03 -5.07 -8.51
N HIS A 44 8.58 -4.38 -7.44
CA HIS A 44 7.99 -3.05 -7.54
C HIS A 44 8.99 -2.04 -8.10
N GLN A 45 10.23 -2.04 -7.62
CA GLN A 45 11.27 -1.13 -8.10
C GLN A 45 11.65 -1.41 -9.57
N ALA A 46 11.77 -2.67 -9.97
CA ALA A 46 12.04 -3.04 -11.36
C ALA A 46 10.91 -2.60 -12.29
N LEU A 47 9.64 -2.79 -11.90
CA LEU A 47 8.49 -2.33 -12.68
C LEU A 47 8.39 -0.81 -12.72
N ALA A 48 8.69 -0.13 -11.60
CA ALA A 48 8.74 1.33 -11.56
C ALA A 48 9.79 1.87 -12.54
N GLN A 49 10.99 1.31 -12.55
CA GLN A 49 12.03 1.68 -13.49
C GLN A 49 11.61 1.38 -14.92
N CYS A 50 11.05 0.19 -15.16
CA CYS A 50 10.60 -0.22 -16.48
C CYS A 50 9.66 0.82 -17.11
N HIS A 51 8.68 1.31 -16.33
CA HIS A 51 7.71 2.28 -16.83
C HIS A 51 8.21 3.72 -16.79
N ARG A 52 9.05 4.10 -15.86
CA ARG A 52 9.57 5.48 -15.74
C ARG A 52 10.61 5.80 -16.80
N ASP A 53 11.56 4.86 -17.04
CA ASP A 53 12.77 5.11 -17.81
C ASP A 53 12.66 4.60 -19.26
N TRP A 54 11.54 3.94 -19.63
CA TRP A 54 11.23 3.63 -21.01
C TRP A 54 11.06 4.91 -21.80
N HIS A 55 11.65 4.97 -22.99
CA HIS A 55 11.68 6.19 -23.80
C HIS A 55 10.40 6.48 -24.58
N TYR A 56 9.44 5.56 -24.66
CA TYR A 56 8.15 5.65 -25.37
C TYR A 56 8.24 6.05 -26.86
N ARG A 57 9.42 5.89 -27.48
CA ARG A 57 9.61 6.09 -28.93
C ARG A 57 9.16 4.87 -29.73
N PHE A 58 9.22 3.70 -29.12
CA PHE A 58 8.64 2.46 -29.62
C PHE A 58 7.36 2.14 -28.82
N PRO A 59 6.37 1.50 -29.45
CA PRO A 59 5.08 1.27 -28.81
C PRO A 59 5.18 0.40 -27.57
N LEU A 60 6.11 -0.55 -27.55
CA LEU A 60 6.30 -1.50 -26.44
C LEU A 60 7.77 -1.59 -26.02
N PRO A 61 8.05 -1.69 -24.71
CA PRO A 61 9.37 -2.10 -24.22
C PRO A 61 9.65 -3.55 -24.63
N THR A 62 10.93 -3.88 -24.77
CA THR A 62 11.36 -5.24 -25.05
C THR A 62 11.49 -6.05 -23.76
N MET A 63 11.44 -7.39 -23.88
CA MET A 63 11.73 -8.26 -22.73
C MET A 63 13.15 -8.03 -22.19
N GLN A 64 14.11 -7.71 -23.07
CA GLN A 64 15.48 -7.37 -22.68
C GLN A 64 15.53 -6.14 -21.76
N TRP A 65 14.70 -5.13 -22.02
CA TRP A 65 14.57 -3.97 -21.15
C TRP A 65 14.06 -4.34 -19.74
N ILE A 66 13.05 -5.22 -19.67
CA ILE A 66 12.54 -5.73 -18.39
C ILE A 66 13.65 -6.45 -17.60
N TYR A 67 14.46 -7.28 -18.29
CA TYR A 67 15.59 -7.97 -17.65
C TYR A 67 16.66 -7.01 -17.13
N GLN A 68 16.96 -5.94 -17.85
CA GLN A 68 17.90 -4.90 -17.39
C GLN A 68 17.38 -4.24 -16.10
N CYS A 69 16.12 -3.80 -16.08
CA CYS A 69 15.50 -3.25 -14.88
C CYS A 69 15.52 -4.25 -13.71
N TRP A 70 15.27 -5.53 -13.99
CA TRP A 70 15.31 -6.56 -12.95
C TRP A 70 16.70 -6.76 -12.37
N GLN A 71 17.73 -6.82 -13.20
CA GLN A 71 19.11 -6.99 -12.75
C GLN A 71 19.55 -5.87 -11.80
N GLU A 72 19.14 -4.63 -12.06
CA GLU A 72 19.50 -3.48 -11.23
C GLU A 72 18.83 -3.50 -9.85
N HIS A 73 17.72 -4.22 -9.69
CA HIS A 73 16.96 -4.27 -8.42
C HIS A 73 16.98 -5.63 -7.72
N SER A 74 17.63 -6.63 -8.31
CA SER A 74 17.68 -7.99 -7.72
C SER A 74 18.90 -8.24 -6.83
N ASP A 75 19.76 -7.27 -6.64
CA ASP A 75 20.91 -7.36 -5.75
C ASP A 75 20.48 -7.62 -4.30
N GLY A 76 21.17 -8.53 -3.63
CA GLY A 76 20.85 -8.94 -2.27
C GLY A 76 19.75 -10.01 -2.17
N LEU A 77 19.12 -10.41 -3.26
CA LEU A 77 18.21 -11.55 -3.30
C LEU A 77 18.95 -12.88 -3.39
N SER A 78 18.34 -13.94 -2.84
CA SER A 78 18.85 -15.29 -3.04
C SER A 78 18.69 -15.73 -4.50
N LYS A 79 19.52 -16.68 -4.96
CA LYS A 79 19.43 -17.24 -6.33
C LYS A 79 18.01 -17.73 -6.67
N SER A 80 17.32 -18.37 -5.71
CA SER A 80 15.94 -18.84 -5.93
C SER A 80 14.95 -17.68 -6.09
N GLN A 81 15.12 -16.58 -5.34
CA GLN A 81 14.30 -15.38 -5.48
C GLN A 81 14.54 -14.65 -6.80
N VAL A 82 15.80 -14.60 -7.26
CA VAL A 82 16.12 -14.02 -8.58
C VAL A 82 15.43 -14.80 -9.69
N VAL A 83 15.50 -16.14 -9.68
CA VAL A 83 14.83 -16.99 -10.68
C VAL A 83 13.30 -16.85 -10.58
N GLU A 84 12.74 -16.80 -9.37
CA GLU A 84 11.31 -16.59 -9.16
C GLU A 84 10.85 -15.22 -9.68
N GLY A 85 11.60 -14.15 -9.38
CA GLY A 85 11.31 -12.79 -9.86
C GLY A 85 11.36 -12.69 -11.39
N THR A 86 12.35 -13.32 -12.02
CA THR A 86 12.46 -13.39 -13.49
C THR A 86 11.19 -13.97 -14.11
N LYS A 87 10.72 -15.12 -13.61
CA LYS A 87 9.49 -15.77 -14.11
C LYS A 87 8.24 -14.89 -13.91
N ILE A 88 8.15 -14.18 -12.78
CA ILE A 88 7.06 -13.26 -12.52
C ILE A 88 7.06 -12.10 -13.54
N LEU A 89 8.22 -11.54 -13.84
CA LEU A 89 8.35 -10.45 -14.81
C LEU A 89 8.14 -10.90 -16.24
N GLU A 90 8.55 -12.12 -16.60
CA GLU A 90 8.20 -12.73 -17.89
C GLU A 90 6.69 -12.85 -18.07
N GLN A 91 5.99 -13.32 -17.04
CA GLN A 91 4.52 -13.41 -17.07
C GLN A 91 3.87 -12.04 -17.14
N TYR A 92 4.37 -11.06 -16.37
CA TYR A 92 3.92 -9.68 -16.44
C TYR A 92 4.06 -9.12 -17.86
N TYR A 93 5.23 -9.31 -18.47
CA TYR A 93 5.50 -8.87 -19.82
C TYR A 93 4.52 -9.46 -20.83
N GLN A 94 4.31 -10.79 -20.79
CA GLN A 94 3.43 -11.46 -21.73
C GLN A 94 1.97 -11.02 -21.58
N LYS A 95 1.50 -10.79 -20.34
CA LYS A 95 0.10 -10.49 -20.09
C LYS A 95 -0.26 -9.02 -20.17
N PHE A 96 0.68 -8.11 -19.90
CA PHE A 96 0.36 -6.68 -19.73
C PHE A 96 1.20 -5.75 -20.61
N ILE A 97 2.14 -6.29 -21.36
CA ILE A 97 2.94 -5.50 -22.31
C ILE A 97 2.83 -6.09 -23.70
N ALA A 98 3.25 -7.32 -23.91
CA ALA A 98 3.29 -7.94 -25.23
C ALA A 98 1.90 -8.19 -25.84
N SER A 99 0.85 -8.23 -25.03
CA SER A 99 -0.54 -8.36 -25.49
C SER A 99 -1.15 -7.03 -25.97
N GLU A 100 -0.50 -5.91 -25.69
CA GLU A 100 -0.97 -4.58 -26.06
C GLU A 100 -0.43 -4.14 -27.42
N VAL A 101 -1.13 -3.22 -28.06
CA VAL A 101 -0.65 -2.57 -29.32
C VAL A 101 0.40 -1.52 -28.98
N SER A 102 0.18 -0.79 -27.91
CA SER A 102 1.12 0.20 -27.37
C SER A 102 0.85 0.40 -25.88
N ILE A 103 1.88 0.84 -25.15
CA ILE A 103 1.70 1.33 -23.78
C ILE A 103 1.96 2.84 -23.74
N HIS A 104 1.23 3.53 -22.91
CA HIS A 104 1.40 4.96 -22.67
C HIS A 104 2.32 5.21 -21.49
N GLN A 105 2.97 6.37 -21.51
CA GLN A 105 3.75 6.82 -20.36
C GLN A 105 2.80 7.04 -19.17
N PRO A 106 3.06 6.42 -18.02
CA PRO A 106 2.30 6.68 -16.81
C PRO A 106 2.36 8.16 -16.41
N LEU A 107 1.32 8.65 -15.77
CA LEU A 107 1.37 9.96 -15.11
C LEU A 107 2.46 9.98 -14.02
N ALA A 108 2.55 8.88 -13.26
CA ALA A 108 3.53 8.75 -12.20
C ALA A 108 3.77 7.27 -11.82
N VAL A 109 4.97 6.98 -11.32
CA VAL A 109 5.36 5.65 -10.79
C VAL A 109 6.06 5.80 -9.44
N GLU A 110 5.81 4.87 -8.52
CA GLU A 110 6.43 4.78 -7.19
C GLU A 110 6.56 6.13 -6.48
N GLY A 111 5.47 6.63 -5.97
CA GLY A 111 5.47 7.93 -5.32
C GLY A 111 4.62 7.99 -4.06
N LYS A 112 4.65 9.16 -3.45
CA LYS A 112 3.82 9.51 -2.31
C LYS A 112 2.71 10.45 -2.77
N ILE A 113 1.51 10.20 -2.28
CA ILE A 113 0.40 11.12 -2.43
C ILE A 113 0.03 11.66 -1.07
N GLN A 114 -0.35 12.92 -1.04
CA GLN A 114 -0.87 13.59 0.14
C GLN A 114 -2.18 14.29 -0.20
N GLY A 115 -3.05 14.35 0.78
CA GLY A 115 -4.30 15.09 0.71
C GLY A 115 -4.73 15.51 2.10
N TYR A 116 -5.78 16.29 2.17
CA TYR A 116 -6.34 16.79 3.42
C TYR A 116 -7.79 16.38 3.55
N LEU A 117 -8.18 16.04 4.76
CA LEU A 117 -9.56 15.75 5.11
C LEU A 117 -9.93 16.57 6.35
N GLN A 118 -10.91 17.45 6.20
CA GLN A 118 -11.50 18.20 7.30
C GLN A 118 -12.76 17.49 7.76
N VAL A 119 -12.82 17.17 9.03
CA VAL A 119 -14.03 16.59 9.68
C VAL A 119 -14.27 17.36 10.96
N GLU A 120 -15.39 18.05 11.03
CA GLU A 120 -15.69 18.95 12.15
C GLU A 120 -14.54 19.95 12.39
N ASN A 121 -13.99 19.96 13.59
CA ASN A 121 -12.86 20.80 14.00
C ASN A 121 -11.49 20.09 13.88
N LEU A 122 -11.45 18.89 13.26
CA LEU A 122 -10.23 18.10 13.11
C LEU A 122 -9.75 18.13 11.69
N GLU A 123 -8.44 18.31 11.53
CA GLU A 123 -7.76 18.24 10.25
C GLU A 123 -6.87 16.99 10.20
N PHE A 124 -7.06 16.19 9.16
CA PHE A 124 -6.28 14.99 8.90
C PHE A 124 -5.44 15.18 7.64
N VAL A 125 -4.18 14.75 7.71
CA VAL A 125 -3.31 14.61 6.54
C VAL A 125 -3.42 13.18 6.04
N ILE A 126 -3.98 13.03 4.85
CA ILE A 126 -3.99 11.75 4.14
C ILE A 126 -2.61 11.53 3.55
N SER A 127 -2.04 10.35 3.78
CA SER A 127 -0.79 9.94 3.16
C SER A 127 -0.96 8.55 2.54
N GLY A 128 -0.41 8.37 1.35
CA GLY A 128 -0.41 7.09 0.66
C GLY A 128 0.83 6.92 -0.20
N ARG A 129 1.09 5.69 -0.61
CA ARG A 129 2.06 5.34 -1.65
C ARG A 129 1.28 4.68 -2.77
N TYR A 130 1.71 4.92 -3.99
CA TYR A 130 1.17 4.27 -5.18
C TYR A 130 2.32 3.65 -5.99
N ASP A 131 2.01 2.58 -6.69
CA ASP A 131 2.99 1.92 -7.56
C ASP A 131 2.97 2.58 -8.94
N ARG A 132 1.77 2.78 -9.53
CA ARG A 132 1.62 3.44 -10.83
C ARG A 132 0.28 4.17 -10.94
N ILE A 133 0.30 5.31 -11.61
CA ILE A 133 -0.90 6.08 -11.99
C ILE A 133 -0.87 6.29 -13.49
N ASP A 134 -1.92 5.85 -14.18
CA ASP A 134 -2.08 6.01 -15.61
C ASP A 134 -3.20 7.00 -15.93
N PHE A 135 -3.04 7.74 -17.03
CA PHE A 135 -4.15 8.44 -17.65
C PHE A 135 -5.00 7.48 -18.45
N LEU A 136 -6.31 7.67 -18.36
CA LEU A 136 -7.27 7.03 -19.23
C LEU A 136 -7.60 7.94 -20.44
N GLU A 137 -8.07 7.35 -21.53
CA GLU A 137 -8.38 8.10 -22.75
C GLU A 137 -9.44 9.19 -22.55
N ASP A 138 -10.35 9.00 -21.59
CA ASP A 138 -11.39 9.96 -21.21
C ASP A 138 -10.92 11.01 -20.19
N GLY A 139 -9.63 11.05 -19.86
CA GLY A 139 -9.01 12.02 -18.95
C GLY A 139 -9.10 11.65 -17.48
N GLY A 140 -9.68 10.49 -17.12
CA GLY A 140 -9.66 9.99 -15.75
C GLY A 140 -8.32 9.35 -15.37
N LEU A 141 -8.20 8.94 -14.11
CA LEU A 141 -7.02 8.28 -13.58
C LEU A 141 -7.31 6.82 -13.21
N GLU A 142 -6.38 5.94 -13.54
CA GLU A 142 -6.31 4.58 -13.00
C GLU A 142 -5.11 4.48 -12.06
N LEU A 143 -5.36 4.11 -10.81
CA LEU A 143 -4.29 3.77 -9.87
C LEU A 143 -4.08 2.27 -9.90
N ILE A 144 -2.83 1.85 -10.12
CA ILE A 144 -2.43 0.45 -10.17
C ILE A 144 -1.58 0.15 -8.96
N ASP A 145 -1.96 -0.91 -8.23
CA ASP A 145 -1.29 -1.42 -7.04
C ASP A 145 -0.84 -2.86 -7.32
N TYR A 146 0.46 -3.09 -7.32
CA TYR A 146 1.06 -4.40 -7.57
C TYR A 146 0.99 -5.29 -6.34
N LYS A 147 0.52 -6.52 -6.50
CA LYS A 147 0.44 -7.53 -5.45
C LYS A 147 1.40 -8.68 -5.75
N SER A 148 2.41 -8.84 -4.91
CA SER A 148 3.43 -9.92 -5.03
C SER A 148 3.08 -11.17 -4.22
N SER A 149 1.90 -11.25 -3.60
CA SER A 149 1.42 -12.40 -2.85
C SER A 149 1.27 -13.65 -3.74
N ARG A 150 1.46 -14.84 -3.16
CA ARG A 150 1.28 -16.12 -3.89
C ARG A 150 -0.17 -16.44 -4.21
N GLU A 151 -1.08 -15.98 -3.38
CA GLU A 151 -2.52 -16.17 -3.53
C GLU A 151 -3.19 -14.90 -3.97
N VAL A 152 -4.11 -15.00 -4.92
CA VAL A 152 -5.04 -13.92 -5.24
C VAL A 152 -6.02 -13.84 -4.08
N ARG A 153 -5.84 -12.83 -3.26
CA ARG A 153 -6.76 -12.53 -2.17
C ARG A 153 -7.40 -11.19 -2.41
N LEU A 154 -8.70 -11.22 -2.64
CA LEU A 154 -9.48 -10.00 -2.70
C LEU A 154 -9.60 -9.41 -1.30
N PRO A 155 -9.30 -8.14 -1.13
CA PRO A 155 -9.64 -7.42 0.10
C PRO A 155 -11.17 -7.43 0.29
N ASP A 156 -11.60 -7.31 1.54
CA ASP A 156 -13.01 -7.07 1.83
C ASP A 156 -13.49 -5.76 1.21
N ALA A 157 -14.79 -5.66 0.90
CA ALA A 157 -15.36 -4.47 0.26
C ALA A 157 -15.02 -3.19 1.06
N SER A 158 -15.14 -3.23 2.39
CA SER A 158 -14.79 -2.09 3.26
C SER A 158 -13.31 -1.71 3.20
N GLU A 159 -12.41 -2.66 3.04
CA GLU A 159 -10.97 -2.38 2.89
C GLU A 159 -10.68 -1.70 1.55
N ILE A 160 -11.33 -2.15 0.49
CA ILE A 160 -11.24 -1.51 -0.83
C ILE A 160 -11.83 -0.12 -0.80
N ASP A 161 -12.99 0.06 -0.19
CA ASP A 161 -13.66 1.35 -0.10
C ASP A 161 -12.80 2.39 0.64
N ILE A 162 -12.16 2.00 1.73
CA ILE A 162 -11.21 2.86 2.46
C ILE A 162 -10.04 3.25 1.55
N GLN A 163 -9.48 2.30 0.81
CA GLN A 163 -8.35 2.56 -0.08
C GLN A 163 -8.74 3.47 -1.24
N ILE A 164 -9.81 3.13 -1.97
CA ILE A 164 -10.33 3.93 -3.08
C ILE A 164 -10.63 5.35 -2.62
N GLY A 165 -11.31 5.50 -1.47
CA GLY A 165 -11.71 6.80 -0.99
C GLY A 165 -10.54 7.70 -0.62
N LEU A 166 -9.54 7.19 0.08
CA LEU A 166 -8.35 7.98 0.40
C LEU A 166 -7.58 8.39 -0.85
N TYR A 167 -7.41 7.48 -1.80
CA TYR A 167 -6.74 7.81 -3.06
C TYR A 167 -7.57 8.77 -3.89
N TYR A 168 -8.90 8.59 -3.94
CA TYR A 168 -9.79 9.51 -4.65
C TYR A 168 -9.62 10.94 -4.14
N LEU A 169 -9.74 11.14 -2.82
CA LEU A 169 -9.59 12.46 -2.19
C LEU A 169 -8.19 13.06 -2.46
N ALA A 170 -7.15 12.27 -2.29
CA ALA A 170 -5.79 12.74 -2.44
C ALA A 170 -5.41 13.05 -3.90
N LEU A 171 -5.85 12.22 -4.86
CA LEU A 171 -5.58 12.42 -6.29
C LEU A 171 -6.33 13.62 -6.84
N GLU A 172 -7.60 13.80 -6.45
CA GLU A 172 -8.38 14.96 -6.85
C GLU A 172 -7.72 16.28 -6.38
N GLN A 173 -7.21 16.30 -5.15
CA GLN A 173 -6.50 17.47 -4.62
C GLN A 173 -5.15 17.71 -5.28
N THR A 174 -4.42 16.65 -5.63
CA THR A 174 -3.07 16.74 -6.20
C THR A 174 -3.10 17.05 -7.70
N TYR A 175 -3.92 16.33 -8.46
CA TYR A 175 -3.91 16.38 -9.93
C TYR A 175 -5.12 17.10 -10.53
N ARG A 176 -6.12 17.46 -9.72
CA ARG A 176 -7.42 17.99 -10.15
C ARG A 176 -8.14 17.08 -11.15
N GLN A 177 -7.85 15.78 -11.05
CA GLN A 177 -8.41 14.72 -11.88
C GLN A 177 -9.06 13.67 -10.98
N SER A 178 -10.13 13.06 -11.48
CA SER A 178 -10.87 12.05 -10.72
C SER A 178 -10.27 10.67 -10.90
N LEU A 179 -10.09 9.96 -9.79
CA LEU A 179 -9.83 8.54 -9.83
C LEU A 179 -11.07 7.84 -10.42
N GLN A 180 -10.89 7.09 -11.49
CA GLN A 180 -11.96 6.27 -12.07
C GLN A 180 -11.82 4.80 -11.68
N TYR A 181 -10.58 4.32 -11.58
CA TYR A 181 -10.33 2.92 -11.24
C TYR A 181 -9.17 2.77 -10.26
N LEU A 182 -9.35 1.85 -9.30
CA LEU A 182 -8.28 1.21 -8.57
C LEU A 182 -8.11 -0.20 -9.13
N SER A 183 -6.90 -0.53 -9.57
CA SER A 183 -6.58 -1.85 -10.10
C SER A 183 -5.57 -2.56 -9.21
N LEU A 184 -5.91 -3.76 -8.76
CA LEU A 184 -4.99 -4.68 -8.12
C LEU A 184 -4.41 -5.60 -9.19
N LEU A 185 -3.10 -5.59 -9.35
CA LEU A 185 -2.40 -6.40 -10.33
C LEU A 185 -1.56 -7.46 -9.63
N PHE A 186 -2.03 -8.70 -9.65
CA PHE A 186 -1.39 -9.84 -9.01
C PHE A 186 -0.26 -10.37 -9.88
N LEU A 187 0.98 -9.99 -9.56
CA LEU A 187 2.14 -10.25 -10.40
C LEU A 187 2.39 -11.74 -10.63
N ARG A 188 2.10 -12.60 -9.64
CA ARG A 188 2.36 -14.04 -9.71
C ARG A 188 1.36 -14.83 -10.53
N THR A 189 0.11 -14.38 -10.56
CA THR A 189 -0.96 -15.04 -11.32
C THR A 189 -1.24 -14.34 -12.63
N GLY A 190 -0.79 -13.08 -12.75
CA GLY A 190 -1.07 -12.21 -13.88
C GLY A 190 -2.56 -11.90 -13.99
N GLU A 191 -3.25 -11.77 -12.87
CA GLU A 191 -4.62 -11.30 -12.82
C GLU A 191 -4.66 -9.82 -12.54
N LYS A 192 -5.54 -9.09 -13.23
CA LYS A 192 -5.84 -7.69 -12.97
C LYS A 192 -7.31 -7.56 -12.56
N ILE A 193 -7.53 -7.05 -11.37
CA ILE A 193 -8.87 -6.83 -10.84
C ILE A 193 -9.06 -5.32 -10.68
N ARG A 194 -10.09 -4.82 -11.35
CA ARG A 194 -10.37 -3.39 -11.44
C ARG A 194 -11.63 -3.03 -10.65
N PHE A 195 -11.51 -2.08 -9.77
CA PHE A 195 -12.59 -1.50 -8.98
C PHE A 195 -12.91 -0.11 -9.51
N LYS A 196 -14.19 0.12 -9.85
CA LYS A 196 -14.64 1.42 -10.36
C LYS A 196 -14.84 2.38 -9.19
N ALA A 197 -14.20 3.54 -9.25
CA ALA A 197 -14.46 4.65 -8.35
C ALA A 197 -15.60 5.53 -8.94
N THR A 198 -16.66 5.75 -8.17
CA THR A 198 -17.81 6.57 -8.60
C THR A 198 -17.93 7.81 -7.72
N GLY A 199 -18.61 8.86 -8.21
CA GLY A 199 -18.89 10.04 -7.41
C GLY A 199 -19.73 9.77 -6.17
N GLU A 200 -20.51 8.69 -6.15
CA GLU A 200 -21.25 8.25 -4.97
C GLU A 200 -20.33 7.59 -3.94
N HIS A 201 -19.39 6.77 -4.37
CA HIS A 201 -18.29 6.28 -3.51
C HIS A 201 -17.55 7.43 -2.83
N ARG A 202 -17.32 8.53 -3.53
CA ARG A 202 -16.69 9.72 -2.95
C ARG A 202 -17.41 10.22 -1.70
N LYS A 203 -18.74 10.39 -1.78
CA LYS A 203 -19.54 10.91 -0.65
C LYS A 203 -19.62 9.92 0.52
N GLN A 204 -19.93 8.66 0.21
CA GLN A 204 -20.05 7.61 1.22
C GLN A 204 -18.71 7.37 1.91
N VAL A 205 -17.64 7.32 1.14
CA VAL A 205 -16.30 7.09 1.65
C VAL A 205 -15.79 8.29 2.45
N GLN A 206 -16.10 9.52 2.04
CA GLN A 206 -15.70 10.71 2.78
C GLN A 206 -16.33 10.72 4.19
N THR A 207 -17.60 10.35 4.31
CA THR A 207 -18.27 10.20 5.61
C THR A 207 -17.67 9.03 6.40
N MET A 208 -17.57 7.85 5.80
CA MET A 208 -17.03 6.66 6.48
C MET A 208 -15.58 6.84 6.94
N ILE A 209 -14.73 7.42 6.12
CA ILE A 209 -13.33 7.70 6.47
C ILE A 209 -13.28 8.77 7.55
N GLY A 210 -14.14 9.79 7.48
CA GLY A 210 -14.24 10.81 8.49
C GLY A 210 -14.59 10.22 9.84
N ASP A 211 -15.66 9.44 9.91
CA ASP A 211 -16.10 8.76 11.16
C ASP A 211 -15.00 7.85 11.70
N LEU A 212 -14.34 7.08 10.83
CA LEU A 212 -13.29 6.17 11.23
C LEU A 212 -12.06 6.93 11.75
N ALA A 213 -11.69 8.04 11.12
CA ALA A 213 -10.58 8.89 11.53
C ALA A 213 -10.86 9.58 12.88
N VAL A 214 -12.08 10.07 13.08
CA VAL A 214 -12.53 10.66 14.36
C VAL A 214 -12.52 9.61 15.48
N ARG A 215 -13.07 8.42 15.22
CA ARG A 215 -13.03 7.31 16.18
C ARG A 215 -11.60 6.94 16.54
N LEU A 216 -10.73 6.77 15.56
CA LEU A 216 -9.32 6.48 15.76
C LEU A 216 -8.63 7.54 16.63
N ARG A 217 -8.96 8.82 16.40
CA ARG A 217 -8.37 9.95 17.14
C ARG A 217 -8.75 9.96 18.62
N HIS A 218 -9.97 9.53 18.94
CA HIS A 218 -10.53 9.56 20.30
C HIS A 218 -10.44 8.22 21.02
N ASP A 219 -10.09 7.14 20.35
CA ASP A 219 -9.97 5.82 20.97
C ASP A 219 -8.88 5.83 22.06
N ARG A 220 -9.21 5.29 23.21
CA ARG A 220 -8.30 5.11 24.35
C ARG A 220 -8.34 3.68 24.88
N GLY A 221 -9.35 2.92 24.50
CA GLY A 221 -9.57 1.55 24.96
C GLY A 221 -8.86 0.52 24.09
N TRP A 222 -8.76 0.79 22.80
CA TRP A 222 -8.16 -0.10 21.80
C TRP A 222 -8.70 -1.53 21.89
N GLU A 223 -10.03 -1.66 22.05
CA GLU A 223 -10.67 -2.96 22.25
C GLU A 223 -10.42 -3.90 21.06
N PRO A 224 -9.99 -5.15 21.30
CA PRO A 224 -9.81 -6.11 20.23
C PRO A 224 -11.14 -6.52 19.60
N THR A 225 -11.13 -6.70 18.27
CA THR A 225 -12.29 -7.17 17.51
C THR A 225 -12.01 -8.61 17.04
N PRO A 226 -12.49 -9.65 17.76
CA PRO A 226 -12.29 -11.04 17.37
C PRO A 226 -13.02 -11.38 16.07
N GLY A 227 -12.37 -12.22 15.23
CA GLY A 227 -12.94 -12.68 13.97
C GLY A 227 -11.97 -13.57 13.20
N LYS A 228 -12.33 -13.92 11.96
CA LYS A 228 -11.49 -14.77 11.08
C LYS A 228 -10.08 -14.21 10.84
N GLN A 229 -9.90 -12.91 10.96
CA GLN A 229 -8.59 -12.25 10.85
C GLN A 229 -7.63 -12.64 11.98
N CYS A 230 -8.13 -13.17 13.09
CA CYS A 230 -7.31 -13.56 14.24
C CYS A 230 -6.41 -14.76 13.94
N ASP A 231 -6.85 -15.69 13.06
CA ASP A 231 -6.09 -16.90 12.70
C ASP A 231 -4.70 -16.57 12.10
N ARG A 232 -4.57 -15.38 11.52
CA ARG A 232 -3.35 -14.91 10.87
C ARG A 232 -2.83 -13.59 11.46
N CYS A 233 -3.30 -13.23 12.66
CA CYS A 233 -2.89 -12.02 13.31
C CYS A 233 -1.46 -12.16 13.86
N THR A 234 -0.55 -11.31 13.39
CA THR A 234 0.84 -11.30 13.86
C THR A 234 0.97 -10.95 15.35
N PHE A 235 -0.09 -10.40 15.93
CA PHE A 235 -0.16 -10.00 17.34
C PHE A 235 -0.99 -10.96 18.19
N ALA A 236 -1.45 -12.10 17.66
CA ALA A 236 -2.34 -13.03 18.36
C ALA A 236 -1.80 -13.43 19.75
N ARG A 237 -0.50 -13.65 19.89
CA ARG A 237 0.15 -14.01 21.16
C ARG A 237 0.04 -12.96 22.26
N TYR A 238 -0.21 -11.70 21.90
CA TYR A 238 -0.36 -10.59 22.86
C TYR A 238 -1.83 -10.24 23.11
N CYS A 239 -2.77 -10.89 22.41
CA CYS A 239 -4.16 -10.50 22.40
C CYS A 239 -4.97 -11.26 23.45
N PRO A 240 -5.62 -10.56 24.42
CA PRO A 240 -6.42 -11.20 25.44
C PRO A 240 -7.69 -11.87 24.90
N SER A 241 -8.15 -11.49 23.70
CA SER A 241 -9.33 -12.11 23.08
C SER A 241 -9.01 -13.37 22.27
N VAL A 242 -7.72 -13.69 22.09
CA VAL A 242 -7.26 -14.87 21.31
C VAL A 242 -6.62 -15.92 22.21
N THR A 243 -5.94 -15.49 23.26
CA THR A 243 -5.28 -16.40 24.21
C THR A 243 -5.64 -16.08 25.65
N ALA A 244 -5.89 -17.12 26.46
CA ALA A 244 -6.19 -16.97 27.88
C ALA A 244 -5.00 -16.41 28.68
N ASN A 245 -3.78 -16.65 28.21
CA ASN A 245 -2.54 -16.16 28.82
C ASN A 245 -1.74 -15.36 27.78
N PRO A 246 -2.11 -14.10 27.51
CA PRO A 246 -1.39 -13.26 26.56
C PRO A 246 0.04 -12.99 27.04
N ALA A 247 0.99 -13.11 26.12
CA ALA A 247 2.36 -12.72 26.42
C ALA A 247 2.39 -11.22 26.76
N PRO A 248 3.28 -10.79 27.68
CA PRO A 248 3.43 -9.38 27.97
C PRO A 248 3.89 -8.63 26.71
N VAL A 249 3.27 -7.48 26.49
CA VAL A 249 3.64 -6.60 25.38
C VAL A 249 5.02 -6.01 25.72
N PRO A 250 6.05 -6.22 24.88
CA PRO A 250 7.38 -5.64 25.13
C PRO A 250 7.28 -4.10 25.22
N GLU A 251 8.08 -3.49 26.08
CA GLU A 251 8.13 -2.03 26.14
C GLU A 251 8.42 -1.41 24.78
N ALA A 252 7.75 -0.30 24.48
CA ALA A 252 8.00 0.44 23.25
C ALA A 252 9.47 0.88 23.22
N ARG A 253 10.19 0.52 22.17
CA ARG A 253 11.58 1.00 22.00
C ARG A 253 11.56 2.52 21.94
N SER A 254 12.02 3.16 23.02
CA SER A 254 12.30 4.59 23.01
C SER A 254 13.34 4.85 21.92
N LYS A 255 13.10 5.84 21.08
CA LYS A 255 14.16 6.32 20.18
C LYS A 255 15.35 6.68 21.06
N PRO A 256 16.59 6.25 20.72
CA PRO A 256 17.75 6.75 21.44
C PRO A 256 17.71 8.28 21.38
N GLN A 257 17.61 8.92 22.53
CA GLN A 257 17.77 10.36 22.62
C GLN A 257 19.21 10.66 22.17
N LEU A 258 19.36 11.35 21.05
CA LEU A 258 20.63 11.96 20.70
C LEU A 258 20.94 12.97 21.82
N GLN A 259 21.78 12.58 22.77
CA GLN A 259 22.41 13.52 23.67
C GLN A 259 23.41 14.30 22.84
N LEU A 260 23.02 15.52 22.46
CA LEU A 260 23.95 16.52 21.98
C LEU A 260 24.83 16.91 23.18
N ALA A 261 26.01 16.32 23.27
CA ALA A 261 27.07 16.80 24.13
C ALA A 261 27.56 18.12 23.52
N LEU A 262 27.02 19.24 24.00
CA LEU A 262 27.57 20.55 23.74
C LEU A 262 28.85 20.66 24.61
N ASN A 263 30.01 20.36 24.04
CA ASN A 263 31.28 20.73 24.62
C ASN A 263 31.48 22.22 24.36
N PHE A 264 31.21 23.02 25.37
CA PHE A 264 31.72 24.41 25.43
C PHE A 264 33.18 24.34 25.83
N ALA A 265 34.11 24.65 24.94
CA ALA A 265 35.48 24.98 25.20
C ALA A 265 35.62 26.51 25.31
#